data_fb08c0c60d7cfe741cb1b76d1b8ba234
#
_entry.id   fb08c0c60d7cfe741cb1b76d1b8ba234
#
_cell.length_a   1.000
_cell.length_b   1.000
_cell.length_c   1.000
_cell.angle_alpha   90.00
_cell.angle_beta   90.00
_cell.angle_gamma   90.00
#
_symmetry.space_group_name_H-M   'P 1'
#
loop_
_entity.id
_entity.type
_entity.pdbx_description
1 polymer ?
#
loop_
_entity_poly.entity_id
_entity_poly.type
_entity_poly.pdbx_seq_one_letter_code
_entity_poly.pdbx_strand_id
1 'polypeptide(L)'
;MTDDLPPREDAVAPFADASPYIDEVPASERAFYVDEFAGETIVAAIGAPSPATLEAIGRTASSLAESRGRLLLVVDRTVAGGAEIGSVLPAEPIVLDAPEGELDGSWLAELWLAITDRREVVVGSTPGDEATVGARLAVAVRARKLVLTDEHGGWGRPPRSFADIETHADAFRTQLVDRQDGAVVGALQAALDGGVINVNLCRPEDLDRELFTFDGAGTLFTSGSYVALDQLRVDDLPAVERLVAQGTADGLLRPRTRTEVARLAVDGLGARLVGSGHLAGIVSLETEPYRELGLGEVAGLYTVSRFSGAGAGALLVEGMLDVARRQALDAVFAVTVSDLAAAFFLRRGFAEVDHDAIPAEKWQSYDATRKATARAFLRAPGDPDPQGTLSF
;
A
#
# COMPACT_ATOMS: atom_id res chain seq x y z
N MET A 1 -28.15 -6.76 -42.83
CA MET A 1 -26.69 -7.04 -42.81
C MET A 1 -26.23 -6.36 -41.55
N THR A 2 -26.40 -7.07 -40.43
CA THR A 2 -26.11 -6.64 -39.07
C THR A 2 -24.68 -7.05 -38.78
N ASP A 3 -23.87 -6.06 -38.51
CA ASP A 3 -22.45 -6.18 -38.18
C ASP A 3 -22.32 -6.74 -36.76
N ASP A 4 -21.92 -8.00 -36.68
CA ASP A 4 -21.66 -8.74 -35.43
C ASP A 4 -20.20 -8.48 -35.05
N LEU A 5 -19.99 -7.50 -34.19
CA LEU A 5 -18.70 -7.30 -33.52
C LEU A 5 -18.64 -8.25 -32.31
N PRO A 6 -17.59 -9.08 -32.20
CA PRO A 6 -17.44 -9.96 -31.05
C PRO A 6 -17.18 -9.15 -29.77
N PRO A 7 -17.63 -9.63 -28.60
CA PRO A 7 -17.39 -8.95 -27.33
C PRO A 7 -15.89 -8.91 -27.06
N ARG A 8 -15.39 -7.73 -26.68
CA ARG A 8 -14.04 -7.56 -26.15
C ARG A 8 -13.97 -8.33 -24.83
N GLU A 9 -13.33 -9.48 -24.84
CA GLU A 9 -12.82 -10.12 -23.65
C GLU A 9 -11.68 -9.25 -23.12
N ASP A 10 -11.95 -8.49 -22.07
CA ASP A 10 -10.92 -7.94 -21.18
C ASP A 10 -10.35 -9.14 -20.38
N ALA A 11 -9.50 -9.90 -21.01
CA ALA A 11 -8.70 -10.93 -20.36
C ALA A 11 -7.64 -10.24 -19.51
N VAL A 12 -8.01 -9.92 -18.27
CA VAL A 12 -7.03 -9.71 -17.21
C VAL A 12 -6.31 -11.05 -17.05
N ALA A 13 -5.03 -11.07 -17.42
CA ALA A 13 -4.19 -12.24 -17.24
C ALA A 13 -4.31 -12.74 -15.79
N PRO A 14 -4.43 -14.06 -15.55
CA PRO A 14 -4.48 -14.59 -14.20
C PRO A 14 -3.17 -14.19 -13.52
N PHE A 15 -3.29 -13.47 -12.40
CA PHE A 15 -2.18 -13.33 -11.47
C PHE A 15 -1.68 -14.73 -11.14
N ALA A 16 -0.36 -14.90 -11.23
CA ALA A 16 0.32 -16.15 -10.88
C ALA A 16 -0.21 -16.66 -9.54
N ASP A 17 -0.32 -18.00 -9.47
CA ASP A 17 -0.81 -18.77 -8.34
C ASP A 17 -0.47 -18.13 -6.99
N ALA A 18 -1.49 -18.07 -6.14
CA ALA A 18 -1.36 -17.67 -4.75
C ALA A 18 -0.09 -18.28 -4.16
N SER A 19 0.83 -17.42 -3.74
CA SER A 19 2.00 -17.80 -2.96
C SER A 19 1.56 -18.78 -1.86
N PRO A 20 2.28 -19.89 -1.63
CA PRO A 20 1.89 -20.83 -0.60
C PRO A 20 1.67 -20.07 0.70
N TYR A 21 0.54 -20.30 1.33
CA TYR A 21 0.08 -19.71 2.58
C TYR A 21 1.26 -19.62 3.57
N ILE A 22 1.82 -18.42 3.73
CA ILE A 22 2.79 -18.16 4.77
C ILE A 22 1.94 -17.76 5.97
N ASP A 23 1.82 -18.65 6.96
CA ASP A 23 1.06 -18.42 8.19
C ASP A 23 1.64 -17.27 9.04
N GLU A 24 2.86 -16.81 8.75
CA GLU A 24 3.55 -15.77 9.50
C GLU A 24 3.85 -14.55 8.63
N VAL A 25 3.61 -13.36 9.19
CA VAL A 25 4.00 -12.09 8.58
C VAL A 25 5.53 -12.02 8.49
N PRO A 26 6.12 -11.79 7.29
CA PRO A 26 7.56 -11.66 7.14
C PRO A 26 8.15 -10.57 8.05
N ALA A 27 9.24 -10.85 8.75
CA ALA A 27 9.81 -9.94 9.74
C ALA A 27 10.19 -8.56 9.19
N SER A 28 10.64 -8.49 7.92
CA SER A 28 10.97 -7.23 7.24
C SER A 28 9.75 -6.37 6.94
N GLU A 29 8.64 -6.99 6.52
CA GLU A 29 7.38 -6.29 6.24
C GLU A 29 6.75 -5.81 7.53
N ARG A 30 6.72 -6.67 8.55
CA ARG A 30 6.26 -6.29 9.88
C ARG A 30 7.04 -5.09 10.43
N ALA A 31 8.37 -5.10 10.33
CA ALA A 31 9.21 -4.00 10.80
C ALA A 31 8.88 -2.67 10.08
N PHE A 32 8.62 -2.72 8.77
CA PHE A 32 8.19 -1.54 8.01
C PHE A 32 6.90 -0.95 8.59
N TYR A 33 5.87 -1.77 8.82
CA TYR A 33 4.57 -1.29 9.32
C TYR A 33 4.59 -0.94 10.81
N VAL A 34 5.42 -1.59 11.62
CA VAL A 34 5.66 -1.18 13.01
C VAL A 34 6.20 0.25 13.03
N ASP A 35 7.16 0.60 12.16
CA ASP A 35 7.65 1.98 12.03
C ASP A 35 6.55 2.92 11.48
N GLU A 36 5.76 2.48 10.48
CA GLU A 36 4.67 3.26 9.87
C GLU A 36 3.59 3.63 10.88
N PHE A 37 3.28 2.73 11.82
CA PHE A 37 2.25 2.94 12.83
C PHE A 37 2.79 3.47 14.16
N ALA A 38 4.04 3.93 14.18
CA ALA A 38 4.67 4.40 15.41
C ALA A 38 3.94 5.60 16.03
N GLY A 39 3.41 5.39 17.25
CA GLY A 39 2.64 6.40 17.98
C GLY A 39 1.24 6.69 17.45
N GLU A 40 0.81 6.03 16.40
CA GLU A 40 -0.49 6.24 15.76
C GLU A 40 -1.61 5.46 16.44
N THR A 41 -2.86 5.92 16.24
CA THR A 41 -4.06 5.22 16.68
C THR A 41 -4.73 4.54 15.48
N ILE A 42 -4.91 3.23 15.56
CA ILE A 42 -5.63 2.43 14.58
C ILE A 42 -6.97 2.02 15.18
N VAL A 43 -8.05 2.26 14.44
CA VAL A 43 -9.38 1.80 14.80
C VAL A 43 -9.68 0.52 14.03
N ALA A 44 -10.14 -0.52 14.71
CA ALA A 44 -10.59 -1.76 14.09
C ALA A 44 -12.00 -2.09 14.52
N ALA A 45 -12.92 -2.21 13.56
CA ALA A 45 -14.32 -2.56 13.80
C ALA A 45 -14.54 -4.04 13.45
N ILE A 46 -14.83 -4.83 14.45
CA ILE A 46 -14.97 -6.29 14.37
C ILE A 46 -16.25 -6.69 15.08
N GLY A 47 -17.11 -7.47 14.44
CA GLY A 47 -18.31 -8.01 15.08
C GLY A 47 -17.97 -8.97 16.25
N ALA A 48 -18.72 -10.04 16.39
CA ALA A 48 -18.42 -11.07 17.39
C ALA A 48 -17.17 -11.88 16.96
N PRO A 49 -16.04 -11.80 17.71
CA PRO A 49 -14.81 -12.42 17.29
C PRO A 49 -14.83 -13.96 17.45
N SER A 50 -14.37 -14.67 16.43
CA SER A 50 -14.05 -16.09 16.50
C SER A 50 -12.69 -16.33 17.23
N PRO A 51 -12.35 -17.55 17.60
CA PRO A 51 -11.01 -17.85 18.15
C PRO A 51 -9.86 -17.39 17.24
N ALA A 52 -9.98 -17.58 15.91
CA ALA A 52 -8.99 -17.10 14.94
C ALA A 52 -8.90 -15.56 14.90
N THR A 53 -10.04 -14.90 15.01
CA THR A 53 -10.11 -13.43 15.13
C THR A 53 -9.43 -12.93 16.40
N LEU A 54 -9.63 -13.60 17.53
CA LEU A 54 -8.98 -13.25 18.81
C LEU A 54 -7.45 -13.36 18.70
N GLU A 55 -6.95 -14.41 18.06
CA GLU A 55 -5.52 -14.54 17.78
C GLU A 55 -4.98 -13.41 16.90
N ALA A 56 -5.71 -13.04 15.85
CA ALA A 56 -5.34 -11.91 14.96
C ALA A 56 -5.33 -10.57 15.72
N ILE A 57 -6.30 -10.33 16.60
CA ILE A 57 -6.34 -9.16 17.50
C ILE A 57 -5.10 -9.14 18.39
N GLY A 58 -4.76 -10.25 19.02
CA GLY A 58 -3.61 -10.38 19.91
C GLY A 58 -2.28 -10.10 19.18
N ARG A 59 -2.08 -10.66 17.99
CA ARG A 59 -0.89 -10.40 17.16
C ARG A 59 -0.82 -8.93 16.73
N THR A 60 -1.95 -8.34 16.34
CA THR A 60 -2.04 -6.92 15.96
C THR A 60 -1.67 -6.01 17.12
N ALA A 61 -2.30 -6.21 18.28
CA ALA A 61 -2.03 -5.40 19.48
C ALA A 61 -0.57 -5.50 19.92
N SER A 62 0.00 -6.73 19.90
CA SER A 62 1.42 -6.96 20.23
C SER A 62 2.36 -6.22 19.26
N SER A 63 2.07 -6.24 17.95
CA SER A 63 2.87 -5.53 16.94
C SER A 63 2.80 -4.02 17.11
N LEU A 64 1.60 -3.47 17.38
CA LEU A 64 1.43 -2.04 17.64
C LEU A 64 2.14 -1.61 18.94
N ALA A 65 2.15 -2.46 19.96
CA ALA A 65 2.82 -2.16 21.22
C ALA A 65 4.34 -1.96 21.06
N GLU A 66 4.98 -2.62 20.08
CA GLU A 66 6.41 -2.47 19.78
C GLU A 66 6.76 -1.03 19.36
N SER A 67 5.85 -0.36 18.64
CA SER A 67 6.02 1.00 18.09
C SER A 67 5.31 2.08 18.90
N ARG A 68 4.78 1.77 20.06
CA ARG A 68 3.90 2.65 20.85
C ARG A 68 2.59 3.02 20.10
N GLY A 69 2.22 2.25 19.10
CA GLY A 69 0.93 2.34 18.44
C GLY A 69 -0.22 2.01 19.42
N ARG A 70 -1.41 2.40 19.09
CA ARG A 70 -2.62 2.20 19.89
C ARG A 70 -3.68 1.50 19.08
N LEU A 71 -4.40 0.58 19.70
CA LEU A 71 -5.54 -0.12 19.11
C LEU A 71 -6.83 0.31 19.79
N LEU A 72 -7.72 0.92 19.04
CA LEU A 72 -9.12 1.16 19.43
C LEU A 72 -9.98 0.10 18.76
N LEU A 73 -10.39 -0.89 19.53
CA LEU A 73 -11.18 -2.01 19.05
C LEU A 73 -12.67 -1.75 19.27
N VAL A 74 -13.47 -1.76 18.19
CA VAL A 74 -14.93 -1.65 18.25
C VAL A 74 -15.51 -3.04 18.02
N VAL A 75 -16.27 -3.53 19.00
CA VAL A 75 -16.87 -4.88 18.97
C VAL A 75 -18.31 -4.83 19.46
N ASP A 76 -19.04 -5.92 19.24
CA ASP A 76 -20.35 -6.11 19.86
C ASP A 76 -20.23 -5.95 21.40
N ARG A 77 -21.11 -5.09 21.98
CA ARG A 77 -21.09 -4.80 23.44
C ARG A 77 -21.27 -6.04 24.32
N THR A 78 -21.88 -7.10 23.80
CA THR A 78 -22.07 -8.35 24.56
C THR A 78 -20.76 -9.09 24.81
N VAL A 79 -19.71 -8.80 24.03
CA VAL A 79 -18.38 -9.40 24.15
C VAL A 79 -17.28 -8.39 24.55
N ALA A 80 -17.56 -7.09 24.52
CA ALA A 80 -16.56 -6.02 24.75
C ALA A 80 -15.87 -6.16 26.12
N GLY A 81 -16.59 -6.47 27.19
CA GLY A 81 -16.05 -6.71 28.53
C GLY A 81 -15.66 -8.16 28.79
N GLY A 82 -15.68 -9.04 27.79
CA GLY A 82 -15.41 -10.45 27.93
C GLY A 82 -13.95 -10.77 28.24
N ALA A 83 -13.73 -11.77 29.08
CA ALA A 83 -12.39 -12.24 29.42
C ALA A 83 -11.60 -12.72 28.17
N GLU A 84 -12.27 -13.13 27.11
CA GLU A 84 -11.66 -13.63 25.88
C GLU A 84 -10.86 -12.53 25.18
N ILE A 85 -11.45 -11.32 24.99
CA ILE A 85 -10.74 -10.19 24.39
C ILE A 85 -9.60 -9.73 25.30
N GLY A 86 -9.85 -9.57 26.61
CA GLY A 86 -8.83 -9.15 27.56
C GLY A 86 -7.65 -10.13 27.64
N SER A 87 -7.88 -11.43 27.43
CA SER A 87 -6.84 -12.46 27.53
C SER A 87 -5.83 -12.44 26.38
N VAL A 88 -6.19 -11.88 25.21
CA VAL A 88 -5.31 -11.82 24.02
C VAL A 88 -4.58 -10.50 23.88
N LEU A 89 -4.98 -9.46 24.62
CA LEU A 89 -4.34 -8.16 24.60
C LEU A 89 -3.09 -8.11 25.50
N PRO A 90 -2.05 -7.32 25.13
CA PRO A 90 -0.82 -7.19 25.92
C PRO A 90 -1.04 -6.65 27.34
N ALA A 91 -2.10 -5.87 27.54
CA ALA A 91 -2.48 -5.32 28.83
C ALA A 91 -4.01 -5.34 28.98
N GLU A 92 -4.49 -5.22 30.22
CA GLU A 92 -5.93 -5.09 30.50
C GLU A 92 -6.48 -3.81 29.81
N PRO A 93 -7.46 -3.93 28.88
CA PRO A 93 -7.98 -2.78 28.15
C PRO A 93 -8.90 -1.93 29.03
N ILE A 94 -9.06 -0.66 28.66
CA ILE A 94 -10.19 0.13 29.11
C ILE A 94 -11.40 -0.21 28.22
N VAL A 95 -12.53 -0.50 28.83
CA VAL A 95 -13.76 -0.85 28.13
C VAL A 95 -14.75 0.29 28.27
N LEU A 96 -15.27 0.79 27.15
CA LEU A 96 -16.31 1.83 27.09
C LEU A 96 -17.48 1.33 26.25
N ASP A 97 -18.67 1.85 26.51
CA ASP A 97 -19.83 1.63 25.66
C ASP A 97 -20.06 2.84 24.74
N ALA A 98 -20.20 2.60 23.45
CA ALA A 98 -20.56 3.64 22.51
C ALA A 98 -21.98 4.14 22.77
N PRO A 99 -22.22 5.47 22.76
CA PRO A 99 -23.57 6.00 22.87
C PRO A 99 -24.39 5.65 21.60
N GLU A 100 -25.68 5.39 21.79
CA GLU A 100 -26.61 5.04 20.69
C GLU A 100 -26.87 6.23 19.73
N GLY A 101 -26.58 7.45 20.18
CA GLY A 101 -26.77 8.69 19.42
C GLY A 101 -25.45 9.32 18.94
N GLU A 102 -25.41 10.65 18.92
CA GLU A 102 -24.21 11.41 18.61
C GLU A 102 -23.14 11.22 19.69
N LEU A 103 -21.87 11.28 19.26
CA LEU A 103 -20.73 11.29 20.17
C LEU A 103 -20.64 12.67 20.81
N ASP A 104 -21.09 12.80 22.04
CA ASP A 104 -20.97 14.08 22.76
C ASP A 104 -19.54 14.38 23.24
N GLY A 105 -19.27 15.64 23.53
CA GLY A 105 -17.92 16.07 23.89
C GLY A 105 -17.40 15.48 25.19
N SER A 106 -18.27 15.10 26.14
CA SER A 106 -17.86 14.51 27.41
C SER A 106 -17.44 13.05 27.23
N TRP A 107 -18.18 12.29 26.46
CA TRP A 107 -17.82 10.91 26.13
C TRP A 107 -16.55 10.85 25.27
N LEU A 108 -16.40 11.78 24.31
CA LEU A 108 -15.18 11.88 23.53
C LEU A 108 -13.97 12.23 24.41
N ALA A 109 -14.11 13.11 25.40
CA ALA A 109 -13.04 13.41 26.33
C ALA A 109 -12.63 12.17 27.16
N GLU A 110 -13.60 11.38 27.61
CA GLU A 110 -13.35 10.11 28.31
C GLU A 110 -12.59 9.12 27.41
N LEU A 111 -13.03 8.96 26.14
CA LEU A 111 -12.34 8.12 25.17
C LEU A 111 -10.90 8.58 24.92
N TRP A 112 -10.65 9.90 24.79
CA TRP A 112 -9.30 10.42 24.56
C TRP A 112 -8.40 10.16 25.77
N LEU A 113 -8.91 10.30 26.98
CA LEU A 113 -8.18 9.94 28.20
C LEU A 113 -7.86 8.43 28.21
N ALA A 114 -8.85 7.60 27.91
CA ALA A 114 -8.68 6.15 27.85
C ALA A 114 -7.56 5.75 26.85
N ILE A 115 -7.57 6.32 25.64
CA ILE A 115 -6.55 6.06 24.61
C ILE A 115 -5.17 6.58 25.04
N THR A 116 -5.12 7.65 25.84
CA THR A 116 -3.86 8.20 26.36
C THR A 116 -3.30 7.35 27.49
N ASP A 117 -4.16 6.86 28.37
CA ASP A 117 -3.78 6.08 29.56
C ASP A 117 -3.46 4.62 29.24
N ARG A 118 -4.10 4.07 28.21
CA ARG A 118 -3.94 2.67 27.75
C ARG A 118 -3.76 2.64 26.24
N ARG A 119 -2.99 1.66 25.77
CA ARG A 119 -2.78 1.46 24.33
C ARG A 119 -3.90 0.70 23.67
N GLU A 120 -4.57 -0.14 24.42
CA GLU A 120 -5.69 -0.95 24.00
C GLU A 120 -6.97 -0.44 24.67
N VAL A 121 -7.91 0.03 23.86
CA VAL A 121 -9.24 0.45 24.30
C VAL A 121 -10.27 -0.35 23.54
N VAL A 122 -11.23 -0.91 24.25
CA VAL A 122 -12.34 -1.67 23.65
C VAL A 122 -13.62 -0.85 23.79
N VAL A 123 -14.32 -0.65 22.69
CA VAL A 123 -15.59 0.05 22.65
C VAL A 123 -16.70 -0.92 22.24
N GLY A 124 -17.65 -1.11 23.13
CA GLY A 124 -18.87 -1.90 22.86
C GLY A 124 -19.86 -1.11 22.01
N SER A 125 -20.29 -1.68 20.89
CA SER A 125 -21.33 -1.16 20.02
C SER A 125 -22.60 -2.01 20.08
N THR A 126 -23.71 -1.50 19.56
CA THR A 126 -24.88 -2.33 19.28
C THR A 126 -24.52 -3.38 18.23
N PRO A 127 -24.95 -4.66 18.41
CA PRO A 127 -24.67 -5.70 17.43
C PRO A 127 -25.10 -5.30 16.01
N GLY A 128 -24.15 -5.42 15.06
CA GLY A 128 -24.34 -5.04 13.64
C GLY A 128 -24.03 -3.57 13.31
N ASP A 129 -23.74 -2.73 14.32
CA ASP A 129 -23.38 -1.32 14.13
C ASP A 129 -21.85 -1.07 14.21
N GLU A 130 -21.03 -2.10 14.37
CA GLU A 130 -19.60 -1.97 14.64
C GLU A 130 -18.89 -1.15 13.56
N ALA A 131 -19.20 -1.40 12.29
CA ALA A 131 -18.62 -0.66 11.17
C ALA A 131 -18.99 0.83 11.22
N THR A 132 -20.26 1.15 11.48
CA THR A 132 -20.74 2.54 11.57
C THR A 132 -20.14 3.26 12.78
N VAL A 133 -20.10 2.60 13.93
CA VAL A 133 -19.48 3.14 15.15
C VAL A 133 -17.98 3.31 14.94
N GLY A 134 -17.32 2.32 14.36
CA GLY A 134 -15.89 2.38 14.04
C GLY A 134 -15.54 3.56 13.14
N ALA A 135 -16.32 3.81 12.09
CA ALA A 135 -16.13 4.96 11.21
C ALA A 135 -16.30 6.30 11.96
N ARG A 136 -17.36 6.43 12.75
CA ARG A 136 -17.61 7.64 13.56
C ARG A 136 -16.47 7.90 14.54
N LEU A 137 -15.98 6.87 15.22
CA LEU A 137 -14.88 6.96 16.16
C LEU A 137 -13.57 7.31 15.45
N ALA A 138 -13.27 6.67 14.33
CA ALA A 138 -12.07 6.95 13.55
C ALA A 138 -12.01 8.43 13.13
N VAL A 139 -13.11 9.00 12.67
CA VAL A 139 -13.24 10.42 12.35
C VAL A 139 -13.07 11.28 13.61
N ALA A 140 -13.77 10.97 14.70
CA ALA A 140 -13.78 11.78 15.92
C ALA A 140 -12.40 11.83 16.62
N VAL A 141 -11.67 10.71 16.63
CA VAL A 141 -10.32 10.67 17.20
C VAL A 141 -9.23 11.04 16.19
N ARG A 142 -9.62 11.32 14.93
CA ARG A 142 -8.70 11.57 13.81
C ARG A 142 -7.70 10.45 13.64
N ALA A 143 -8.21 9.21 13.67
CA ALA A 143 -7.37 8.03 13.56
C ALA A 143 -6.61 8.02 12.24
N ARG A 144 -5.39 7.52 12.29
CA ARG A 144 -4.56 7.33 11.12
C ARG A 144 -5.20 6.37 10.11
N LYS A 145 -5.84 5.33 10.64
CA LYS A 145 -6.34 4.21 9.86
C LYS A 145 -7.59 3.63 10.53
N LEU A 146 -8.53 3.25 9.69
CA LEU A 146 -9.67 2.42 10.07
C LEU A 146 -9.55 1.06 9.39
N VAL A 147 -9.78 -0.02 10.13
CA VAL A 147 -9.98 -1.35 9.57
C VAL A 147 -11.43 -1.75 9.82
N LEU A 148 -12.14 -1.99 8.74
CA LEU A 148 -13.46 -2.60 8.74
C LEU A 148 -13.31 -4.08 8.44
N THR A 149 -14.11 -4.92 9.07
CA THR A 149 -14.07 -6.35 8.82
C THR A 149 -15.39 -6.87 8.28
N ASP A 150 -15.29 -7.86 7.40
CA ASP A 150 -16.39 -8.53 6.74
C ASP A 150 -16.01 -9.99 6.47
N GLU A 151 -16.97 -10.91 6.56
CA GLU A 151 -16.71 -12.34 6.32
C GLU A 151 -16.22 -12.66 4.90
N HIS A 152 -16.55 -11.82 3.92
CA HIS A 152 -16.12 -11.95 2.54
C HIS A 152 -14.72 -11.35 2.28
N GLY A 153 -14.21 -10.55 3.21
CA GLY A 153 -12.92 -9.86 3.09
C GLY A 153 -12.95 -8.66 2.14
N GLY A 154 -11.81 -8.39 1.48
CA GLY A 154 -11.65 -7.22 0.61
C GLY A 154 -12.49 -7.22 -0.67
N TRP A 155 -12.35 -6.17 -1.46
CA TRP A 155 -13.07 -5.96 -2.71
C TRP A 155 -12.43 -6.74 -3.87
N GLY A 156 -13.26 -7.45 -4.62
CA GLY A 156 -12.84 -8.28 -5.77
C GLY A 156 -12.60 -9.74 -5.40
N ARG A 157 -12.38 -10.57 -6.41
CA ARG A 157 -12.03 -12.01 -6.26
C ARG A 157 -10.97 -12.38 -7.29
N PRO A 158 -9.70 -12.56 -6.90
CA PRO A 158 -9.16 -12.31 -5.55
C PRO A 158 -9.28 -10.85 -5.11
N PRO A 159 -9.18 -10.53 -3.80
CA PRO A 159 -9.24 -9.16 -3.32
C PRO A 159 -8.17 -8.28 -3.97
N ARG A 160 -8.55 -7.07 -4.38
CA ARG A 160 -7.58 -6.06 -4.82
C ARG A 160 -6.88 -5.51 -3.59
N SER A 161 -5.57 -5.47 -3.59
CA SER A 161 -4.81 -4.92 -2.45
C SER A 161 -5.03 -3.42 -2.23
N PHE A 162 -5.38 -2.68 -3.31
CA PHE A 162 -5.60 -1.24 -3.27
C PHE A 162 -6.76 -0.80 -4.17
N ALA A 163 -7.54 0.20 -3.72
CA ALA A 163 -8.58 0.86 -4.52
C ALA A 163 -8.72 2.33 -4.12
N ASP A 164 -8.67 3.21 -5.10
CA ASP A 164 -9.08 4.60 -4.97
C ASP A 164 -10.58 4.71 -5.24
N ILE A 165 -11.35 5.23 -4.28
CA ILE A 165 -12.82 5.26 -4.39
C ILE A 165 -13.32 6.31 -5.39
N GLU A 166 -12.57 7.37 -5.68
CA GLU A 166 -12.95 8.36 -6.68
C GLU A 166 -12.84 7.76 -8.09
N THR A 167 -11.76 7.02 -8.35
CA THR A 167 -11.54 6.35 -9.64
C THR A 167 -12.48 5.17 -9.87
N HIS A 168 -12.90 4.46 -8.79
CA HIS A 168 -13.64 3.20 -8.89
C HIS A 168 -15.06 3.28 -8.30
N ALA A 169 -15.59 4.49 -8.05
CA ALA A 169 -16.84 4.71 -7.31
C ALA A 169 -18.02 3.86 -7.79
N ASP A 170 -18.28 3.80 -9.10
CA ASP A 170 -19.42 3.08 -9.64
C ASP A 170 -19.27 1.57 -9.58
N ALA A 171 -18.07 1.06 -9.89
CA ALA A 171 -17.76 -0.36 -9.81
C ALA A 171 -17.80 -0.87 -8.36
N PHE A 172 -17.29 -0.05 -7.43
CA PHE A 172 -17.27 -0.33 -6.01
C PHE A 172 -18.71 -0.38 -5.43
N ARG A 173 -19.52 0.64 -5.71
CA ARG A 173 -20.91 0.67 -5.26
C ARG A 173 -21.71 -0.52 -5.80
N THR A 174 -21.58 -0.84 -7.08
CA THR A 174 -22.32 -1.95 -7.69
C THR A 174 -21.96 -3.29 -7.06
N GLN A 175 -20.68 -3.60 -6.92
CA GLN A 175 -20.22 -4.89 -6.40
C GLN A 175 -20.46 -5.09 -4.90
N LEU A 176 -20.45 -4.02 -4.11
CA LEU A 176 -20.70 -4.11 -2.66
C LEU A 176 -22.18 -4.08 -2.31
N VAL A 177 -23.00 -3.38 -3.10
CA VAL A 177 -24.47 -3.45 -2.96
C VAL A 177 -24.98 -4.87 -3.24
N ASP A 178 -24.40 -5.57 -4.20
CA ASP A 178 -24.72 -6.97 -4.49
C ASP A 178 -24.38 -7.93 -3.33
N ARG A 179 -23.49 -7.54 -2.42
CA ARG A 179 -23.10 -8.32 -1.23
C ARG A 179 -24.01 -8.11 0.00
N GLN A 180 -24.98 -7.22 -0.07
CA GLN A 180 -25.84 -6.79 1.06
C GLN A 180 -25.08 -6.06 2.20
N ASP A 181 -23.85 -5.61 1.98
CA ASP A 181 -22.99 -4.97 2.99
C ASP A 181 -23.12 -3.44 3.02
N GLY A 182 -24.36 -2.94 2.88
CA GLY A 182 -24.62 -1.50 2.85
C GLY A 182 -24.07 -0.73 4.06
N ALA A 183 -23.99 -1.34 5.23
CA ALA A 183 -23.45 -0.74 6.44
C ALA A 183 -21.92 -0.53 6.33
N VAL A 184 -21.20 -1.54 5.86
CA VAL A 184 -19.73 -1.46 5.67
C VAL A 184 -19.36 -0.44 4.60
N VAL A 185 -20.10 -0.41 3.47
CA VAL A 185 -19.89 0.58 2.40
C VAL A 185 -20.14 1.99 2.90
N GLY A 186 -21.26 2.19 3.61
CA GLY A 186 -21.59 3.49 4.20
C GLY A 186 -20.54 3.96 5.22
N ALA A 187 -20.06 3.05 6.07
CA ALA A 187 -19.02 3.32 7.05
C ALA A 187 -17.68 3.69 6.40
N LEU A 188 -17.28 2.95 5.35
CA LEU A 188 -16.08 3.23 4.57
C LEU A 188 -16.14 4.63 3.95
N GLN A 189 -17.23 4.94 3.25
CA GLN A 189 -17.44 6.25 2.63
C GLN A 189 -17.41 7.37 3.68
N ALA A 190 -18.16 7.20 4.77
CA ALA A 190 -18.25 8.21 5.83
C ALA A 190 -16.88 8.46 6.51
N ALA A 191 -16.08 7.42 6.68
CA ALA A 191 -14.73 7.56 7.25
C ALA A 191 -13.79 8.36 6.33
N LEU A 192 -13.77 8.05 5.03
CA LEU A 192 -12.93 8.76 4.05
C LEU A 192 -13.40 10.22 3.88
N ASP A 193 -14.71 10.46 3.74
CA ASP A 193 -15.30 11.81 3.66
C ASP A 193 -15.02 12.61 4.95
N GLY A 194 -14.94 11.94 6.10
CA GLY A 194 -14.59 12.51 7.40
C GLY A 194 -13.10 12.76 7.62
N GLY A 195 -12.24 12.45 6.63
CA GLY A 195 -10.81 12.76 6.66
C GLY A 195 -9.91 11.64 7.18
N VAL A 196 -10.42 10.41 7.37
CA VAL A 196 -9.57 9.25 7.59
C VAL A 196 -8.79 8.98 6.30
N ILE A 197 -7.46 8.93 6.39
CA ILE A 197 -6.58 8.89 5.20
C ILE A 197 -6.77 7.61 4.39
N ASN A 198 -6.99 6.48 5.08
CA ASN A 198 -7.24 5.20 4.43
C ASN A 198 -8.10 4.28 5.32
N VAL A 199 -8.88 3.45 4.65
CA VAL A 199 -9.72 2.44 5.27
C VAL A 199 -9.36 1.08 4.68
N ASN A 200 -9.06 0.11 5.53
CA ASN A 200 -8.86 -1.26 5.11
C ASN A 200 -10.15 -2.07 5.28
N LEU A 201 -10.40 -2.98 4.36
CA LEU A 201 -11.48 -3.97 4.46
C LEU A 201 -10.88 -5.36 4.32
N CYS A 202 -11.01 -6.21 5.32
CA CYS A 202 -10.48 -7.57 5.33
C CYS A 202 -11.40 -8.53 6.10
N ARG A 203 -11.05 -9.81 6.13
CA ARG A 203 -11.68 -10.74 7.06
C ARG A 203 -11.19 -10.48 8.48
N PRO A 204 -12.03 -10.72 9.51
CA PRO A 204 -11.63 -10.51 10.89
C PRO A 204 -10.36 -11.25 11.30
N GLU A 205 -10.20 -12.50 10.85
CA GLU A 205 -9.04 -13.35 11.12
C GLU A 205 -7.76 -12.93 10.40
N ASP A 206 -7.88 -12.07 9.37
CA ASP A 206 -6.78 -11.58 8.56
C ASP A 206 -6.26 -10.19 9.04
N LEU A 207 -6.73 -9.68 10.17
CA LEU A 207 -6.44 -8.33 10.66
C LEU A 207 -4.93 -8.01 10.72
N ASP A 208 -4.14 -8.90 11.28
CA ASP A 208 -2.69 -8.72 11.41
C ASP A 208 -1.98 -8.79 10.05
N ARG A 209 -2.37 -9.70 9.18
CA ARG A 209 -1.83 -9.79 7.81
C ARG A 209 -2.18 -8.55 7.00
N GLU A 210 -3.42 -8.07 7.11
CA GLU A 210 -3.86 -6.86 6.42
C GLU A 210 -3.05 -5.63 6.83
N LEU A 211 -2.69 -5.53 8.09
CA LEU A 211 -1.97 -4.36 8.62
C LEU A 211 -0.45 -4.44 8.44
N PHE A 212 0.14 -5.63 8.49
CA PHE A 212 1.59 -5.78 8.60
C PHE A 212 2.27 -6.50 7.43
N THR A 213 1.56 -6.73 6.32
CA THR A 213 2.16 -7.26 5.09
C THR A 213 2.05 -6.29 3.92
N PHE A 214 2.99 -6.37 2.99
CA PHE A 214 3.01 -5.52 1.80
C PHE A 214 1.86 -5.80 0.83
N ASP A 215 1.42 -7.05 0.74
CA ASP A 215 0.28 -7.40 -0.12
C ASP A 215 -1.06 -7.16 0.57
N GLY A 216 -1.07 -7.21 1.90
CA GLY A 216 -2.31 -7.25 2.68
C GLY A 216 -3.07 -8.56 2.48
N ALA A 217 -4.21 -8.68 3.14
CA ALA A 217 -5.13 -9.80 2.99
C ALA A 217 -6.52 -9.35 2.52
N GLY A 218 -6.70 -8.04 2.38
CA GLY A 218 -7.94 -7.40 2.00
C GLY A 218 -7.70 -6.29 0.98
N THR A 219 -8.45 -5.20 1.11
CA THR A 219 -8.35 -4.02 0.24
C THR A 219 -8.14 -2.76 1.07
N LEU A 220 -7.11 -2.00 0.73
CA LEU A 220 -6.89 -0.65 1.24
C LEU A 220 -7.59 0.35 0.34
N PHE A 221 -8.53 1.11 0.91
CA PHE A 221 -9.28 2.16 0.23
C PHE A 221 -8.77 3.54 0.60
N THR A 222 -8.72 4.43 -0.40
CA THR A 222 -8.37 5.85 -0.23
C THR A 222 -9.33 6.73 -1.01
N SER A 223 -9.33 8.03 -0.73
CA SER A 223 -9.98 9.06 -1.55
C SER A 223 -8.91 10.03 -2.04
N GLY A 224 -8.66 10.03 -3.35
CA GLY A 224 -7.63 10.86 -3.98
C GLY A 224 -6.20 10.35 -3.82
N SER A 225 -5.23 11.24 -4.06
CA SER A 225 -3.81 10.90 -4.10
C SER A 225 -3.28 10.38 -2.77
N TYR A 226 -2.96 9.11 -2.71
CA TYR A 226 -2.37 8.46 -1.54
C TYR A 226 -0.84 8.50 -1.54
N VAL A 227 -0.25 8.70 -2.70
CA VAL A 227 1.20 8.73 -2.90
C VAL A 227 1.60 10.05 -3.54
N ALA A 228 2.61 10.72 -3.00
CA ALA A 228 3.22 11.91 -3.55
C ALA A 228 4.67 11.63 -3.96
N LEU A 229 5.13 12.32 -5.01
CA LEU A 229 6.51 12.26 -5.48
C LEU A 229 7.34 13.35 -4.79
N ASP A 230 8.54 12.97 -4.30
CA ASP A 230 9.48 13.90 -3.71
C ASP A 230 10.92 13.47 -3.99
N GLN A 231 11.87 14.40 -3.89
CA GLN A 231 13.29 14.06 -3.92
C GLN A 231 13.68 13.30 -2.65
N LEU A 232 14.55 12.30 -2.79
CA LEU A 232 15.13 11.62 -1.65
C LEU A 232 16.02 12.57 -0.87
N ARG A 233 16.02 12.44 0.46
CA ARG A 233 16.83 13.21 1.39
C ARG A 233 17.83 12.32 2.09
N VAL A 234 18.85 12.90 2.68
CA VAL A 234 19.86 12.12 3.44
C VAL A 234 19.23 11.27 4.54
N ASP A 235 18.18 11.76 5.17
CA ASP A 235 17.45 11.05 6.22
C ASP A 235 16.68 9.82 5.70
N ASP A 236 16.45 9.74 4.40
CA ASP A 236 15.77 8.60 3.77
C ASP A 236 16.70 7.41 3.53
N LEU A 237 18.02 7.60 3.61
CA LEU A 237 18.98 6.55 3.26
C LEU A 237 18.71 5.20 3.95
N PRO A 238 18.37 5.13 5.26
CA PRO A 238 18.02 3.86 5.89
C PRO A 238 16.77 3.19 5.28
N ALA A 239 15.77 3.98 4.87
CA ALA A 239 14.58 3.46 4.20
C ALA A 239 14.90 2.98 2.78
N VAL A 240 15.73 3.72 2.04
CA VAL A 240 16.22 3.31 0.70
C VAL A 240 17.01 2.01 0.79
N GLU A 241 17.89 1.86 1.78
CA GLU A 241 18.64 0.62 2.03
C GLU A 241 17.70 -0.57 2.23
N ARG A 242 16.62 -0.41 3.03
CA ARG A 242 15.60 -1.44 3.25
C ARG A 242 14.87 -1.81 1.96
N LEU A 243 14.40 -0.81 1.20
CA LEU A 243 13.68 -1.05 -0.06
C LEU A 243 14.55 -1.74 -1.12
N VAL A 244 15.83 -1.35 -1.24
CA VAL A 244 16.78 -2.01 -2.15
C VAL A 244 17.06 -3.45 -1.70
N ALA A 245 17.22 -3.69 -0.39
CA ALA A 245 17.41 -5.04 0.14
C ALA A 245 16.19 -5.92 -0.12
N GLN A 246 14.97 -5.39 0.09
CA GLN A 246 13.72 -6.10 -0.21
C GLN A 246 13.60 -6.40 -1.70
N GLY A 247 13.76 -5.40 -2.58
CA GLY A 247 13.71 -5.61 -4.03
C GLY A 247 14.78 -6.58 -4.54
N THR A 248 15.90 -6.72 -3.83
CA THR A 248 16.92 -7.73 -4.11
C THR A 248 16.47 -9.12 -3.68
N ALA A 249 15.85 -9.24 -2.51
CA ALA A 249 15.27 -10.49 -2.01
C ALA A 249 14.14 -11.00 -2.91
N ASP A 250 13.33 -10.09 -3.44
CA ASP A 250 12.24 -10.38 -4.41
C ASP A 250 12.78 -10.73 -5.82
N GLY A 251 14.08 -10.66 -6.05
CA GLY A 251 14.71 -10.91 -7.36
C GLY A 251 14.48 -9.80 -8.41
N LEU A 252 13.88 -8.69 -8.03
CA LEU A 252 13.56 -7.56 -8.91
C LEU A 252 14.75 -6.62 -9.10
N LEU A 253 15.57 -6.42 -8.07
CA LEU A 253 16.77 -5.60 -8.12
C LEU A 253 18.04 -6.45 -8.07
N ARG A 254 19.13 -5.94 -8.66
CA ARG A 254 20.46 -6.53 -8.45
C ARG A 254 20.99 -6.17 -7.04
N PRO A 255 21.78 -7.03 -6.42
CA PRO A 255 22.52 -6.67 -5.21
C PRO A 255 23.36 -5.41 -5.44
N ARG A 256 23.39 -4.52 -4.45
CA ARG A 256 24.17 -3.28 -4.46
C ARG A 256 24.93 -3.12 -3.15
N THR A 257 26.14 -2.56 -3.25
CA THR A 257 26.89 -2.12 -2.09
C THR A 257 26.22 -0.89 -1.46
N ARG A 258 26.48 -0.62 -0.20
CA ARG A 258 25.96 0.56 0.50
C ARG A 258 26.31 1.87 -0.23
N THR A 259 27.51 1.95 -0.80
CA THR A 259 27.94 3.12 -1.59
C THR A 259 27.11 3.28 -2.88
N GLU A 260 26.79 2.19 -3.57
CA GLU A 260 25.92 2.24 -4.75
C GLU A 260 24.49 2.62 -4.39
N VAL A 261 23.97 2.16 -3.23
CA VAL A 261 22.67 2.58 -2.72
C VAL A 261 22.66 4.07 -2.38
N ALA A 262 23.70 4.58 -1.74
CA ALA A 262 23.82 6.00 -1.44
C ALA A 262 23.89 6.86 -2.73
N ARG A 263 24.61 6.43 -3.77
CA ARG A 263 24.62 7.10 -5.08
C ARG A 263 23.24 7.13 -5.73
N LEU A 264 22.53 5.99 -5.68
CA LEU A 264 21.15 5.92 -6.17
C LEU A 264 20.24 6.92 -5.44
N ALA A 265 20.45 7.12 -4.13
CA ALA A 265 19.62 8.02 -3.33
C ALA A 265 19.91 9.51 -3.60
N VAL A 266 21.14 9.89 -3.97
CA VAL A 266 21.54 11.30 -4.14
C VAL A 266 20.69 12.03 -5.19
N ASP A 267 20.44 11.39 -6.33
CA ASP A 267 19.64 11.93 -7.44
C ASP A 267 18.30 11.20 -7.59
N GLY A 268 17.91 10.44 -6.56
CA GLY A 268 16.74 9.60 -6.57
C GLY A 268 15.45 10.34 -6.23
N LEU A 269 14.34 9.80 -6.71
CA LEU A 269 12.99 10.18 -6.31
C LEU A 269 12.38 9.09 -5.43
N GLY A 270 11.56 9.53 -4.48
CA GLY A 270 10.75 8.70 -3.61
C GLY A 270 9.27 8.91 -3.85
N ALA A 271 8.52 7.83 -3.95
CA ALA A 271 7.07 7.84 -3.81
C ALA A 271 6.75 7.75 -2.32
N ARG A 272 6.13 8.78 -1.75
CA ARG A 272 5.83 8.89 -0.31
C ARG A 272 4.36 8.72 -0.05
N LEU A 273 4.04 8.02 1.01
CA LEU A 273 2.67 7.95 1.52
C LEU A 273 2.27 9.33 2.07
N VAL A 274 1.18 9.88 1.56
CA VAL A 274 0.60 11.12 2.07
C VAL A 274 0.16 10.90 3.51
N GLY A 275 0.62 11.75 4.42
CA GLY A 275 0.29 11.65 5.84
C GLY A 275 1.41 11.07 6.71
N SER A 276 2.10 9.97 6.35
CA SER A 276 3.27 9.47 7.10
C SER A 276 4.59 9.99 6.56
N GLY A 277 4.64 10.23 5.25
CA GLY A 277 5.88 10.55 4.58
C GLY A 277 6.80 9.35 4.33
N HIS A 278 6.38 8.13 4.71
CA HIS A 278 7.17 6.92 4.46
C HIS A 278 7.31 6.62 2.98
N LEU A 279 8.44 6.03 2.60
CA LEU A 279 8.71 5.66 1.22
C LEU A 279 7.95 4.38 0.84
N ALA A 280 7.03 4.51 -0.11
CA ALA A 280 6.33 3.41 -0.77
C ALA A 280 7.08 2.87 -2.00
N GLY A 281 8.05 3.62 -2.50
CA GLY A 281 8.88 3.23 -3.64
C GLY A 281 9.99 4.23 -3.90
N ILE A 282 10.94 3.82 -4.72
CA ILE A 282 12.13 4.60 -5.09
C ILE A 282 12.47 4.39 -6.56
N VAL A 283 13.17 5.37 -7.13
CA VAL A 283 13.81 5.29 -8.46
C VAL A 283 14.97 6.27 -8.55
N SER A 284 15.94 6.00 -9.40
CA SER A 284 17.01 6.91 -9.74
C SER A 284 17.18 7.01 -11.25
N LEU A 285 17.68 8.14 -11.73
CA LEU A 285 18.11 8.33 -13.10
C LEU A 285 19.65 8.35 -13.14
N GLU A 286 20.26 7.25 -13.55
CA GLU A 286 21.71 7.16 -13.70
C GLU A 286 22.11 7.76 -15.06
N THR A 287 22.84 8.88 -15.05
CA THR A 287 23.23 9.59 -16.28
C THR A 287 24.73 9.60 -16.51
N GLU A 288 25.56 9.57 -15.44
CA GLU A 288 27.01 9.71 -15.56
C GLU A 288 27.68 8.77 -16.58
N PRO A 289 27.38 7.45 -16.61
CA PRO A 289 28.00 6.56 -17.60
C PRO A 289 27.53 6.81 -19.05
N TYR A 290 26.43 7.56 -19.24
CA TYR A 290 25.74 7.69 -20.54
C TYR A 290 25.59 9.13 -21.00
N ARG A 291 26.16 10.09 -20.29
CA ARG A 291 25.99 11.53 -20.52
C ARG A 291 26.42 11.96 -21.92
N GLU A 292 27.56 11.47 -22.40
CA GLU A 292 28.07 11.79 -23.72
C GLU A 292 27.16 11.26 -24.86
N LEU A 293 26.32 10.28 -24.55
CA LEU A 293 25.36 9.69 -25.50
C LEU A 293 23.99 10.35 -25.42
N GLY A 294 23.79 11.34 -24.54
CA GLY A 294 22.49 11.95 -24.30
C GLY A 294 21.49 11.01 -23.63
N LEU A 295 21.95 9.94 -22.98
CA LEU A 295 21.10 8.90 -22.42
C LEU A 295 21.09 8.90 -20.87
N GLY A 296 19.99 8.38 -20.31
CA GLY A 296 19.88 8.10 -18.89
C GLY A 296 19.24 6.73 -18.63
N GLU A 297 19.66 6.07 -17.57
CA GLU A 297 19.09 4.80 -17.15
C GLU A 297 18.09 4.98 -16.00
N VAL A 298 16.86 4.47 -16.13
CA VAL A 298 15.94 4.27 -15.01
C VAL A 298 16.47 3.11 -14.17
N ALA A 299 17.07 3.43 -13.05
CA ALA A 299 17.75 2.47 -12.19
C ALA A 299 17.07 2.37 -10.82
N GLY A 300 17.11 1.17 -10.23
CA GLY A 300 16.61 0.94 -8.87
C GLY A 300 15.12 1.19 -8.67
N LEU A 301 14.31 1.16 -9.73
CA LEU A 301 12.87 1.26 -9.62
C LEU A 301 12.34 0.08 -8.81
N TYR A 302 11.80 0.39 -7.64
CA TYR A 302 11.15 -0.57 -6.77
C TYR A 302 9.98 0.10 -6.04
N THR A 303 8.87 -0.58 -5.95
CA THR A 303 7.71 -0.18 -5.15
C THR A 303 7.29 -1.32 -4.27
N VAL A 304 6.90 -1.02 -3.04
CA VAL A 304 6.22 -1.98 -2.16
C VAL A 304 4.98 -2.49 -2.90
N SER A 305 4.80 -3.80 -2.95
CA SER A 305 3.80 -4.46 -3.82
C SER A 305 2.38 -3.90 -3.63
N ARG A 306 1.95 -3.64 -2.40
CA ARG A 306 0.65 -3.01 -2.10
C ARG A 306 0.45 -1.68 -2.81
N PHE A 307 1.48 -0.85 -2.91
CA PHE A 307 1.39 0.49 -3.49
C PHE A 307 1.68 0.52 -4.99
N SER A 308 2.00 -0.61 -5.60
CA SER A 308 2.12 -0.71 -7.06
C SER A 308 0.78 -0.44 -7.74
N GLY A 309 -0.35 -0.88 -7.12
CA GLY A 309 -1.71 -0.56 -7.55
C GLY A 309 -2.12 0.90 -7.32
N ALA A 310 -1.47 1.61 -6.39
CA ALA A 310 -1.68 3.03 -6.10
C ALA A 310 -1.00 3.99 -7.10
N GLY A 311 -0.42 3.46 -8.17
CA GLY A 311 0.26 4.27 -9.18
C GLY A 311 1.68 4.73 -8.79
N ALA A 312 2.22 4.32 -7.66
CA ALA A 312 3.54 4.73 -7.19
C ALA A 312 4.64 4.53 -8.23
N GLY A 313 4.66 3.38 -8.91
CA GLY A 313 5.63 3.10 -9.97
C GLY A 313 5.47 4.02 -11.19
N ALA A 314 4.23 4.31 -11.59
CA ALA A 314 3.94 5.24 -12.68
C ALA A 314 4.41 6.65 -12.34
N LEU A 315 4.09 7.12 -11.15
CA LEU A 315 4.51 8.43 -10.63
C LEU A 315 6.03 8.57 -10.61
N LEU A 316 6.74 7.54 -10.16
CA LEU A 316 8.21 7.52 -10.15
C LEU A 316 8.80 7.60 -11.55
N VAL A 317 8.28 6.83 -12.51
CA VAL A 317 8.77 6.87 -13.91
C VAL A 317 8.48 8.21 -14.56
N GLU A 318 7.31 8.78 -14.38
CA GLU A 318 6.97 10.12 -14.89
C GLU A 318 7.91 11.19 -14.30
N GLY A 319 8.15 11.13 -12.99
CA GLY A 319 9.10 12.03 -12.35
C GLY A 319 10.52 11.90 -12.92
N MET A 320 10.97 10.69 -13.22
CA MET A 320 12.27 10.49 -13.89
C MET A 320 12.30 11.03 -15.31
N LEU A 321 11.22 10.88 -16.07
CA LEU A 321 11.12 11.48 -17.40
C LEU A 321 11.13 13.01 -17.33
N ASP A 322 10.53 13.62 -16.29
CA ASP A 322 10.62 15.05 -16.03
C ASP A 322 12.06 15.48 -15.69
N VAL A 323 12.78 14.70 -14.91
CA VAL A 323 14.22 14.95 -14.64
C VAL A 323 15.00 14.87 -15.94
N ALA A 324 14.78 13.83 -16.74
CA ALA A 324 15.44 13.64 -18.03
C ALA A 324 15.18 14.81 -19.00
N ARG A 325 13.93 15.31 -19.06
CA ARG A 325 13.58 16.51 -19.84
C ARG A 325 14.34 17.76 -19.38
N ARG A 326 14.41 17.99 -18.06
CA ARG A 326 15.18 19.11 -17.51
C ARG A 326 16.68 19.02 -17.78
N GLN A 327 17.21 17.81 -17.86
CA GLN A 327 18.62 17.55 -18.21
C GLN A 327 18.88 17.51 -19.71
N ALA A 328 17.85 17.72 -20.55
CA ALA A 328 17.90 17.68 -22.02
C ALA A 328 18.47 16.36 -22.54
N LEU A 329 18.11 15.23 -21.95
CA LEU A 329 18.49 13.91 -22.44
C LEU A 329 17.66 13.57 -23.70
N ASP A 330 18.30 12.90 -24.66
CA ASP A 330 17.67 12.45 -25.89
C ASP A 330 16.73 11.27 -25.63
N ALA A 331 17.14 10.32 -24.76
CA ALA A 331 16.32 9.19 -24.37
C ALA A 331 16.64 8.67 -22.96
N VAL A 332 15.68 7.93 -22.43
CA VAL A 332 15.79 7.19 -21.16
C VAL A 332 15.61 5.71 -21.46
N PHE A 333 16.45 4.86 -20.89
CA PHE A 333 16.33 3.43 -21.04
C PHE A 333 16.16 2.71 -19.71
N ALA A 334 15.59 1.51 -19.77
CA ALA A 334 15.44 0.59 -18.64
C ALA A 334 15.80 -0.82 -19.08
N VAL A 335 16.37 -1.61 -18.15
CA VAL A 335 16.69 -3.02 -18.39
C VAL A 335 16.13 -3.85 -17.26
N THR A 336 15.40 -4.92 -17.59
CA THR A 336 14.79 -5.82 -16.61
C THR A 336 14.86 -7.28 -17.06
N VAL A 337 14.84 -8.20 -16.08
CA VAL A 337 14.66 -9.64 -16.27
C VAL A 337 13.25 -10.10 -15.86
N SER A 338 12.43 -9.19 -15.36
CA SER A 338 11.08 -9.47 -14.89
C SER A 338 10.05 -9.17 -15.99
N ASP A 339 9.20 -10.14 -16.33
CA ASP A 339 8.12 -9.96 -17.29
C ASP A 339 7.07 -8.94 -16.79
N LEU A 340 6.85 -8.88 -15.48
CA LEU A 340 5.96 -7.89 -14.87
C LEU A 340 6.49 -6.47 -15.08
N ALA A 341 7.78 -6.24 -14.84
CA ALA A 341 8.41 -4.95 -15.07
C ALA A 341 8.47 -4.61 -16.57
N ALA A 342 8.71 -5.59 -17.43
CA ALA A 342 8.66 -5.41 -18.88
C ALA A 342 7.28 -4.94 -19.35
N ALA A 343 6.21 -5.62 -18.91
CA ALA A 343 4.84 -5.22 -19.22
C ALA A 343 4.52 -3.82 -18.64
N PHE A 344 5.05 -3.47 -17.48
CA PHE A 344 4.91 -2.14 -16.90
C PHE A 344 5.57 -1.07 -17.78
N PHE A 345 6.82 -1.23 -18.22
CA PHE A 345 7.50 -0.27 -19.08
C PHE A 345 6.78 -0.07 -20.42
N LEU A 346 6.28 -1.15 -21.03
CA LEU A 346 5.48 -1.07 -22.26
C LEU A 346 4.22 -0.19 -22.04
N ARG A 347 3.50 -0.41 -20.94
CA ARG A 347 2.33 0.43 -20.60
C ARG A 347 2.70 1.89 -20.36
N ARG A 348 3.92 2.18 -19.92
CA ARG A 348 4.45 3.55 -19.74
C ARG A 348 5.06 4.12 -21.02
N GLY A 349 4.78 3.55 -22.17
CA GLY A 349 5.22 4.08 -23.46
C GLY A 349 6.68 3.85 -23.83
N PHE A 350 7.38 2.99 -23.10
CA PHE A 350 8.69 2.53 -23.52
C PHE A 350 8.56 1.52 -24.65
N ALA A 351 9.41 1.62 -25.65
CA ALA A 351 9.54 0.61 -26.70
C ALA A 351 10.58 -0.41 -26.32
N GLU A 352 10.29 -1.69 -26.50
CA GLU A 352 11.29 -2.75 -26.37
C GLU A 352 12.29 -2.65 -27.52
N VAL A 353 13.58 -2.75 -27.22
CA VAL A 353 14.65 -2.58 -28.18
C VAL A 353 15.69 -3.69 -28.05
N ASP A 354 16.47 -3.91 -29.10
CA ASP A 354 17.58 -4.84 -29.07
C ASP A 354 18.72 -4.35 -28.13
N HIS A 355 19.51 -5.30 -27.61
CA HIS A 355 20.61 -4.98 -26.70
C HIS A 355 21.63 -4.02 -27.29
N ASP A 356 21.78 -4.01 -28.61
CA ASP A 356 22.69 -3.13 -29.32
C ASP A 356 22.25 -1.65 -29.34
N ALA A 357 20.97 -1.39 -29.05
CA ALA A 357 20.44 -0.03 -28.87
C ALA A 357 20.76 0.56 -27.49
N ILE A 358 21.26 -0.27 -26.55
CA ILE A 358 21.62 0.14 -25.20
C ILE A 358 23.15 0.25 -25.10
N PRO A 359 23.68 1.29 -24.42
CA PRO A 359 25.12 1.50 -24.28
C PRO A 359 25.87 0.25 -23.79
N ALA A 360 27.02 -0.02 -24.37
CA ALA A 360 27.86 -1.18 -24.04
C ALA A 360 28.29 -1.20 -22.56
N GLU A 361 28.41 -0.02 -21.96
CA GLU A 361 28.73 0.20 -20.54
C GLU A 361 27.75 -0.48 -19.62
N LYS A 362 26.45 -0.49 -19.97
CA LYS A 362 25.40 -1.15 -19.20
C LYS A 362 25.66 -2.64 -19.04
N TRP A 363 26.16 -3.28 -20.07
CA TRP A 363 26.35 -4.72 -20.11
C TRP A 363 27.61 -5.21 -19.40
N GLN A 364 28.51 -4.32 -19.01
CA GLN A 364 29.79 -4.70 -18.36
C GLN A 364 29.56 -5.38 -17.00
N SER A 365 28.48 -5.06 -16.32
CA SER A 365 28.11 -5.64 -15.01
C SER A 365 27.21 -6.88 -15.11
N TYR A 366 26.88 -7.33 -16.33
CA TYR A 366 26.02 -8.48 -16.56
C TYR A 366 26.84 -9.72 -16.93
N ASP A 367 26.58 -10.85 -16.26
CA ASP A 367 27.03 -12.14 -16.76
C ASP A 367 26.25 -12.54 -18.02
N ALA A 368 26.79 -13.52 -18.78
CA ALA A 368 26.19 -13.94 -20.06
C ALA A 368 24.76 -14.47 -19.91
N THR A 369 24.46 -15.18 -18.81
CA THR A 369 23.12 -15.75 -18.54
C THR A 369 22.11 -14.66 -18.27
N ARG A 370 22.44 -13.73 -17.38
CA ARG A 370 21.58 -12.59 -17.03
C ARG A 370 21.37 -11.67 -18.23
N LYS A 371 22.41 -11.44 -19.04
CA LYS A 371 22.28 -10.64 -20.27
C LYS A 371 21.31 -11.30 -21.25
N ALA A 372 21.39 -12.61 -21.43
CA ALA A 372 20.53 -13.34 -22.36
C ALA A 372 19.03 -13.30 -21.99
N THR A 373 18.71 -13.15 -20.71
CA THR A 373 17.32 -13.05 -20.21
C THR A 373 16.84 -11.62 -20.01
N ALA A 374 17.75 -10.64 -20.08
CA ALA A 374 17.42 -9.24 -19.90
C ALA A 374 16.69 -8.70 -21.12
N ARG A 375 15.67 -7.88 -20.87
CA ARG A 375 14.93 -7.11 -21.88
C ARG A 375 15.26 -5.65 -21.71
N ALA A 376 15.44 -4.96 -22.81
CA ALA A 376 15.82 -3.56 -22.85
C ALA A 376 14.69 -2.69 -23.42
N PHE A 377 14.49 -1.53 -22.84
CA PHE A 377 13.39 -0.61 -23.16
C PHE A 377 13.94 0.79 -23.30
N LEU A 378 13.42 1.54 -24.28
CA LEU A 378 13.85 2.90 -24.58
C LEU A 378 12.62 3.82 -24.74
N ARG A 379 12.72 5.06 -24.27
CA ARG A 379 11.70 6.08 -24.45
C ARG A 379 12.33 7.48 -24.53
N ALA A 380 11.88 8.31 -25.49
CA ALA A 380 12.19 9.72 -25.45
C ALA A 380 11.41 10.43 -24.34
N PRO A 381 12.05 11.32 -23.55
CA PRO A 381 11.37 11.97 -22.42
C PRO A 381 10.17 12.83 -22.82
N GLY A 382 10.14 13.31 -24.08
CA GLY A 382 9.04 14.14 -24.62
C GLY A 382 7.88 13.37 -25.21
N ASP A 383 7.96 12.04 -25.32
CA ASP A 383 6.88 11.24 -25.89
C ASP A 383 5.64 11.27 -24.97
N PRO A 384 4.44 11.36 -25.55
CA PRO A 384 3.21 11.35 -24.75
C PRO A 384 3.05 10.02 -24.01
N ASP A 385 2.51 10.08 -22.78
CA ASP A 385 2.10 8.87 -22.06
C ASP A 385 0.88 8.25 -22.76
N PRO A 386 0.94 7.00 -23.23
CA PRO A 386 -0.19 6.34 -23.88
C PRO A 386 -1.41 6.13 -22.98
N GLN A 387 -1.24 6.19 -21.65
CA GLN A 387 -2.34 6.10 -20.70
C GLN A 387 -2.89 7.45 -20.22
N GLY A 388 -2.37 8.56 -20.75
CA GLY A 388 -2.70 9.92 -20.35
C GLY A 388 -1.96 10.35 -19.08
N THR A 389 -1.73 11.67 -18.99
CA THR A 389 -1.14 12.27 -17.79
C THR A 389 -2.11 12.05 -16.63
N LEU A 390 -1.65 11.39 -15.56
CA LEU A 390 -2.39 11.37 -14.30
C LEU A 390 -2.51 12.82 -13.85
N SER A 391 -3.70 13.41 -14.02
CA SER A 391 -4.00 14.73 -13.48
C SER A 391 -4.09 14.59 -11.97
N PHE A 392 -3.13 15.16 -11.26
CA PHE A 392 -3.09 15.25 -9.81
C PHE A 392 -3.81 16.51 -9.32
#